data_2850b1ee61900ac8f6fafd2fffbe0ec6
#
_entry.id   2850b1ee61900ac8f6fafd2fffbe0ec6
#
_cell.length_a   1.000
_cell.length_b   1.000
_cell.length_c   1.000
_cell.angle_alpha   90.00
_cell.angle_beta   90.00
_cell.angle_gamma   90.00
#
_symmetry.space_group_name_H-M   'P 1'
#
loop_
_entity.id
_entity.type
_entity.pdbx_description
1 polymer ?
#
loop_
_entity_poly.entity_id
_entity_poly.type
_entity_poly.pdbx_seq_one_letter_code
_entity_poly.pdbx_strand_id
1 'polypeptide(L)'
;MSKSPNLVWLRSFDCAARHMSFTAAAEELGITQTALSLHVRSLEAQLGCPLFFRAARNLSLTEVGQAYAFSVRRALGDIDLSTASLFGSGHKHELVVRVPISTASLFLAGRLPEFSRAHPGVSIRLVSNIWAESAGRENVDVELRLGNGEWNDGPFSKISDERIVPVAAGSRDRKWPSTEELLVKPQIQILGFQDMWHRYFSAFGTEYSPAASCFTVDTTIAAVDIVAEGGGYAVILERFARTAIKAGRSIAIVGDAVPIEQSHFLVDGQRSNANSAAKQMFETWLKQIFA
;
A
#
# COMPACT_ATOMS: atom_id res chain seq x y z
N MET A 1 22.11 28.03 9.50
CA MET A 1 21.23 27.40 8.50
C MET A 1 21.97 26.21 7.91
N SER A 2 21.51 25.00 8.10
CA SER A 2 22.10 23.79 7.48
C SER A 2 21.93 23.90 5.96
N LYS A 3 23.05 23.94 5.22
CA LYS A 3 23.04 24.01 3.76
C LYS A 3 22.68 22.62 3.25
N SER A 4 21.61 22.48 2.46
CA SER A 4 21.21 21.18 1.88
C SER A 4 22.38 20.54 1.13
N PRO A 5 22.57 19.21 1.24
CA PRO A 5 23.62 18.51 0.52
C PRO A 5 23.47 18.63 -1.00
N ASN A 6 24.60 18.55 -1.71
CA ASN A 6 24.60 18.56 -3.17
C ASN A 6 23.89 17.33 -3.73
N LEU A 7 22.97 17.52 -4.68
CA LEU A 7 22.17 16.47 -5.29
C LEU A 7 23.04 15.40 -5.98
N VAL A 8 24.14 15.81 -6.62
CA VAL A 8 25.10 14.86 -7.27
C VAL A 8 25.75 13.95 -6.24
N TRP A 9 26.08 14.49 -5.05
CA TRP A 9 26.67 13.69 -3.98
C TRP A 9 25.65 12.71 -3.39
N LEU A 10 24.39 13.13 -3.26
CA LEU A 10 23.29 12.26 -2.81
C LEU A 10 23.05 11.12 -3.80
N ARG A 11 23.03 11.38 -5.13
CA ARG A 11 22.91 10.35 -6.16
C ARG A 11 24.09 9.35 -6.12
N SER A 12 25.31 9.87 -5.99
CA SER A 12 26.53 9.02 -5.88
C SER A 12 26.50 8.16 -4.64
N PHE A 13 26.04 8.71 -3.51
CA PHE A 13 25.87 7.96 -2.26
C PHE A 13 24.80 6.86 -2.37
N ASP A 14 23.60 7.18 -2.90
CA ASP A 14 22.53 6.18 -3.05
C ASP A 14 22.96 5.04 -3.99
N CYS A 15 23.60 5.38 -5.10
CA CYS A 15 24.12 4.38 -6.04
C CYS A 15 25.16 3.47 -5.37
N ALA A 16 26.13 4.04 -4.64
CA ALA A 16 27.11 3.27 -3.88
C ALA A 16 26.49 2.41 -2.78
N ALA A 17 25.45 2.90 -2.12
CA ALA A 17 24.70 2.17 -1.10
C ALA A 17 23.89 1.00 -1.65
N ARG A 18 23.38 1.09 -2.88
CA ARG A 18 22.68 -0.02 -3.55
C ARG A 18 23.63 -1.12 -4.00
N HIS A 19 24.75 -0.73 -4.61
CA HIS A 19 25.71 -1.69 -5.17
C HIS A 19 26.67 -2.27 -4.12
N MET A 20 26.84 -1.61 -2.97
CA MET A 20 27.91 -1.90 -2.01
C MET A 20 29.29 -2.01 -2.69
N SER A 21 29.47 -1.23 -3.77
CA SER A 21 30.67 -1.20 -4.60
C SER A 21 30.80 0.16 -5.29
N PHE A 22 31.91 0.84 -5.04
CA PHE A 22 32.20 2.11 -5.71
C PHE A 22 32.48 1.95 -7.21
N THR A 23 33.01 0.81 -7.62
CA THR A 23 33.27 0.52 -9.04
C THR A 23 31.95 0.33 -9.79
N ALA A 24 31.07 -0.56 -9.33
CA ALA A 24 29.78 -0.80 -9.97
C ALA A 24 28.88 0.45 -9.97
N ALA A 25 28.90 1.22 -8.88
CA ALA A 25 28.16 2.48 -8.81
C ALA A 25 28.69 3.55 -9.78
N ALA A 26 30.00 3.62 -9.97
CA ALA A 26 30.61 4.54 -10.93
C ALA A 26 30.26 4.16 -12.37
N GLU A 27 30.26 2.87 -12.69
CA GLU A 27 29.82 2.35 -14.00
C GLU A 27 28.36 2.69 -14.28
N GLU A 28 27.45 2.49 -13.32
CA GLU A 28 26.02 2.84 -13.47
C GLU A 28 25.83 4.34 -13.74
N LEU A 29 26.60 5.20 -13.03
CA LEU A 29 26.46 6.65 -13.15
C LEU A 29 27.28 7.24 -14.32
N GLY A 30 28.05 6.43 -15.06
CA GLY A 30 28.90 6.88 -16.17
C GLY A 30 30.01 7.85 -15.73
N ILE A 31 30.53 7.69 -14.49
CA ILE A 31 31.61 8.52 -13.92
C ILE A 31 32.81 7.65 -13.50
N THR A 32 33.94 8.28 -13.20
CA THR A 32 35.08 7.52 -12.69
C THR A 32 34.88 7.14 -11.20
N GLN A 33 35.44 6.02 -10.77
CA GLN A 33 35.43 5.59 -9.37
C GLN A 33 36.04 6.67 -8.45
N THR A 34 37.05 7.40 -8.92
CA THR A 34 37.68 8.50 -8.18
C THR A 34 36.70 9.65 -7.94
N ALA A 35 35.93 10.03 -8.97
CA ALA A 35 34.90 11.07 -8.87
C ALA A 35 33.80 10.65 -7.89
N LEU A 36 33.30 9.41 -8.00
CA LEU A 36 32.29 8.88 -7.10
C LEU A 36 32.80 8.87 -5.64
N SER A 37 34.03 8.39 -5.41
CA SER A 37 34.66 8.40 -4.08
C SER A 37 34.79 9.82 -3.51
N LEU A 38 35.10 10.82 -4.35
CA LEU A 38 35.17 12.23 -3.96
C LEU A 38 33.79 12.76 -3.57
N HIS A 39 32.75 12.46 -4.35
CA HIS A 39 31.36 12.86 -4.04
C HIS A 39 30.92 12.34 -2.67
N VAL A 40 31.15 11.04 -2.41
CA VAL A 40 30.79 10.43 -1.13
C VAL A 40 31.60 11.05 0.03
N ARG A 41 32.90 11.26 -0.14
CA ARG A 41 33.74 11.93 0.90
C ARG A 41 33.26 13.35 1.17
N SER A 42 32.90 14.11 0.13
CA SER A 42 32.39 15.47 0.29
C SER A 42 31.08 15.50 1.04
N LEU A 43 30.22 14.52 0.79
CA LEU A 43 28.95 14.35 1.52
C LEU A 43 29.21 14.01 3.01
N GLU A 44 30.08 13.03 3.29
CA GLU A 44 30.48 12.64 4.64
C GLU A 44 31.11 13.83 5.40
N ALA A 45 31.95 14.62 4.74
CA ALA A 45 32.56 15.82 5.32
C ALA A 45 31.51 16.91 5.65
N GLN A 46 30.51 17.11 4.77
CA GLN A 46 29.43 18.06 5.02
C GLN A 46 28.52 17.61 6.17
N LEU A 47 28.26 16.30 6.29
CA LEU A 47 27.43 15.71 7.34
C LEU A 47 28.17 15.54 8.66
N GLY A 48 29.51 15.58 8.65
CA GLY A 48 30.35 15.42 9.84
C GLY A 48 30.45 13.96 10.35
N CYS A 49 30.03 12.99 9.57
CA CYS A 49 30.08 11.57 9.96
C CYS A 49 30.28 10.65 8.76
N PRO A 50 30.96 9.49 8.94
CA PRO A 50 31.11 8.50 7.89
C PRO A 50 29.78 7.79 7.62
N LEU A 51 29.46 7.58 6.34
CA LEU A 51 28.30 6.83 5.88
C LEU A 51 28.67 5.40 5.49
N PHE A 52 29.95 5.14 5.20
CA PHE A 52 30.48 3.81 4.88
C PHE A 52 31.62 3.42 5.80
N PHE A 53 31.66 2.13 6.15
CA PHE A 53 32.85 1.47 6.61
C PHE A 53 33.69 1.02 5.39
N ARG A 54 34.98 1.40 5.36
CA ARG A 54 35.91 1.09 4.27
C ARG A 54 36.92 0.08 4.77
N ALA A 55 36.63 -1.23 4.65
CA ALA A 55 37.60 -2.28 4.87
C ALA A 55 38.24 -2.68 3.55
N ALA A 56 39.48 -3.24 3.60
CA ALA A 56 40.31 -3.50 2.42
C ALA A 56 39.64 -4.35 1.30
N ARG A 57 38.55 -5.04 1.59
CA ARG A 57 37.84 -5.90 0.61
C ARG A 57 36.30 -5.79 0.68
N ASN A 58 35.74 -5.01 1.61
CA ASN A 58 34.29 -4.90 1.78
C ASN A 58 33.88 -3.45 2.03
N LEU A 59 32.89 -2.98 1.27
CA LEU A 59 32.17 -1.75 1.52
C LEU A 59 30.87 -2.09 2.26
N SER A 60 30.63 -1.46 3.41
CA SER A 60 29.36 -1.61 4.14
C SER A 60 28.91 -0.27 4.67
N LEU A 61 27.60 -0.09 4.85
CA LEU A 61 27.03 1.12 5.44
C LEU A 61 27.22 1.14 6.96
N THR A 62 27.44 2.34 7.50
CA THR A 62 27.28 2.59 8.94
C THR A 62 25.79 2.58 9.28
N GLU A 63 25.42 2.49 10.57
CA GLU A 63 24.01 2.64 10.99
C GLU A 63 23.39 3.97 10.50
N VAL A 64 24.15 5.06 10.64
CA VAL A 64 23.73 6.38 10.11
C VAL A 64 23.63 6.33 8.60
N GLY A 65 24.59 5.70 7.91
CA GLY A 65 24.55 5.50 6.46
C GLY A 65 23.33 4.72 5.99
N GLN A 66 22.93 3.69 6.70
CA GLN A 66 21.76 2.87 6.37
C GLN A 66 20.45 3.66 6.53
N ALA A 67 20.27 4.36 7.65
CA ALA A 67 19.11 5.22 7.89
C ALA A 67 19.04 6.36 6.86
N TYR A 68 20.20 6.97 6.54
CA TYR A 68 20.28 8.06 5.59
C TYR A 68 20.03 7.60 4.14
N ALA A 69 20.51 6.42 3.75
CA ALA A 69 20.28 5.83 2.43
C ALA A 69 18.77 5.65 2.15
N PHE A 70 18.00 5.21 3.15
CA PHE A 70 16.55 5.11 3.02
C PHE A 70 15.90 6.46 2.70
N SER A 71 16.26 7.51 3.47
CA SER A 71 15.71 8.86 3.30
C SER A 71 16.15 9.50 1.98
N VAL A 72 17.41 9.34 1.59
CA VAL A 72 17.96 9.87 0.33
C VAL A 72 17.30 9.20 -0.87
N ARG A 73 17.17 7.87 -0.87
CA ARG A 73 16.53 7.12 -1.95
C ARG A 73 15.09 7.57 -2.18
N ARG A 74 14.36 7.77 -1.10
CA ARG A 74 12.98 8.28 -1.17
C ARG A 74 12.95 9.68 -1.80
N ALA A 75 13.77 10.60 -1.31
CA ALA A 75 13.82 11.97 -1.81
C ALA A 75 14.24 12.05 -3.30
N LEU A 76 15.23 11.25 -3.72
CA LEU A 76 15.65 11.16 -5.12
C LEU A 76 14.54 10.59 -6.00
N GLY A 77 13.86 9.55 -5.53
CA GLY A 77 12.69 8.98 -6.21
C GLY A 77 11.58 10.01 -6.42
N ASP A 78 11.27 10.82 -5.41
CA ASP A 78 10.27 11.88 -5.50
C ASP A 78 10.65 12.96 -6.53
N ILE A 79 11.94 13.33 -6.59
CA ILE A 79 12.45 14.27 -7.59
C ILE A 79 12.36 13.69 -9.00
N ASP A 80 12.81 12.45 -9.20
CA ASP A 80 12.80 11.79 -10.51
C ASP A 80 11.37 11.61 -11.03
N LEU A 81 10.45 11.24 -10.15
CA LEU A 81 9.02 11.15 -10.46
C LEU A 81 8.39 12.49 -10.83
N SER A 82 8.69 13.52 -10.04
CA SER A 82 8.19 14.86 -10.33
C SER A 82 8.73 15.37 -11.66
N THR A 83 10.01 15.11 -11.93
CA THR A 83 10.66 15.49 -13.20
C THR A 83 10.04 14.75 -14.40
N ALA A 84 9.85 13.44 -14.28
CA ALA A 84 9.20 12.64 -15.32
C ALA A 84 7.75 13.07 -15.55
N SER A 85 7.03 13.36 -14.48
CA SER A 85 5.62 13.79 -14.54
C SER A 85 5.43 15.18 -15.19
N LEU A 86 6.37 16.11 -14.95
CA LEU A 86 6.23 17.49 -15.41
C LEU A 86 6.91 17.75 -16.76
N PHE A 87 7.99 17.03 -17.06
CA PHE A 87 8.88 17.34 -18.19
C PHE A 87 9.16 16.16 -19.12
N GLY A 88 8.66 14.94 -18.80
CA GLY A 88 8.84 13.75 -19.65
C GLY A 88 8.12 13.90 -21.00
N SER A 89 8.83 13.79 -22.09
CA SER A 89 8.31 13.91 -23.45
C SER A 89 7.80 12.57 -23.97
N GLY A 90 6.50 12.32 -23.85
CA GLY A 90 5.91 11.11 -24.41
C GLY A 90 4.72 10.57 -23.59
N HIS A 91 3.59 11.24 -23.60
CA HIS A 91 2.76 11.38 -22.40
C HIS A 91 1.52 10.50 -22.44
N LYS A 92 1.59 9.42 -21.70
CA LYS A 92 0.40 8.91 -21.00
C LYS A 92 0.25 9.79 -19.76
N HIS A 93 -0.93 10.36 -19.55
CA HIS A 93 -1.24 11.09 -18.33
C HIS A 93 -1.19 10.13 -17.14
N GLU A 94 -0.09 10.18 -16.37
CA GLU A 94 0.07 9.33 -15.19
C GLU A 94 -0.76 9.89 -14.03
N LEU A 95 -1.75 9.11 -13.59
CA LEU A 95 -2.47 9.35 -12.35
C LEU A 95 -1.82 8.56 -11.21
N VAL A 96 -1.40 9.26 -10.17
CA VAL A 96 -0.92 8.64 -8.93
C VAL A 96 -2.11 8.46 -7.99
N VAL A 97 -2.43 7.19 -7.73
CA VAL A 97 -3.59 6.81 -6.93
C VAL A 97 -3.14 6.12 -5.65
N ARG A 98 -3.44 6.68 -4.50
CA ARG A 98 -3.21 6.03 -3.19
C ARG A 98 -4.43 5.23 -2.79
N VAL A 99 -4.20 3.98 -2.35
CA VAL A 99 -5.27 3.03 -2.01
C VAL A 99 -4.82 2.16 -0.85
N PRO A 100 -5.68 1.80 0.11
CA PRO A 100 -5.36 0.78 1.10
C PRO A 100 -4.94 -0.52 0.42
N ILE A 101 -3.88 -1.17 0.92
CA ILE A 101 -3.25 -2.32 0.25
C ILE A 101 -4.25 -3.46 -0.05
N SER A 102 -5.16 -3.74 0.90
CA SER A 102 -6.17 -4.79 0.70
C SER A 102 -7.21 -4.40 -0.36
N THR A 103 -7.61 -3.11 -0.42
CA THR A 103 -8.50 -2.59 -1.47
C THR A 103 -7.82 -2.65 -2.83
N ALA A 104 -6.54 -2.27 -2.91
CA ALA A 104 -5.76 -2.37 -4.14
C ALA A 104 -5.71 -3.81 -4.66
N SER A 105 -5.31 -4.76 -3.81
CA SER A 105 -5.04 -6.14 -4.23
C SER A 105 -6.31 -6.97 -4.40
N LEU A 106 -7.26 -6.89 -3.46
CA LEU A 106 -8.44 -7.77 -3.45
C LEU A 106 -9.63 -7.20 -4.25
N PHE A 107 -9.60 -5.91 -4.65
CA PHE A 107 -10.73 -5.33 -5.34
C PHE A 107 -10.36 -4.58 -6.61
N LEU A 108 -9.39 -3.64 -6.53
CA LEU A 108 -9.13 -2.69 -7.60
C LEU A 108 -8.28 -3.30 -8.73
N ALA A 109 -7.20 -4.02 -8.40
CA ALA A 109 -6.23 -4.52 -9.37
C ALA A 109 -6.87 -5.36 -10.48
N GLY A 110 -7.82 -6.23 -10.15
CA GLY A 110 -8.52 -7.05 -11.13
C GLY A 110 -9.42 -6.27 -12.09
N ARG A 111 -9.75 -5.01 -11.78
CA ARG A 111 -10.64 -4.13 -12.58
C ARG A 111 -9.88 -3.08 -13.40
N LEU A 112 -8.64 -2.75 -13.00
CA LEU A 112 -7.81 -1.76 -13.72
C LEU A 112 -7.59 -2.07 -15.21
N PRO A 113 -7.46 -3.32 -15.66
CA PRO A 113 -7.34 -3.61 -17.10
C PRO A 113 -8.54 -3.14 -17.92
N GLU A 114 -9.75 -3.11 -17.34
CA GLU A 114 -10.95 -2.59 -18.00
C GLU A 114 -10.84 -1.07 -18.17
N PHE A 115 -10.48 -0.35 -17.10
CA PHE A 115 -10.24 1.09 -17.17
C PHE A 115 -9.15 1.44 -18.19
N SER A 116 -8.02 0.72 -18.19
CA SER A 116 -6.91 0.96 -19.12
C SER A 116 -7.29 0.75 -20.58
N ARG A 117 -8.18 -0.21 -20.87
CA ARG A 117 -8.70 -0.42 -22.24
C ARG A 117 -9.65 0.70 -22.67
N ALA A 118 -10.47 1.20 -21.75
CA ALA A 118 -11.39 2.32 -22.05
C ALA A 118 -10.66 3.66 -22.17
N HIS A 119 -9.51 3.82 -21.50
CA HIS A 119 -8.76 5.06 -21.43
C HIS A 119 -7.26 4.84 -21.71
N PRO A 120 -6.85 4.47 -22.97
CA PRO A 120 -5.47 4.08 -23.30
C PRO A 120 -4.45 5.21 -23.14
N GLY A 121 -4.92 6.48 -23.08
CA GLY A 121 -4.08 7.66 -22.83
C GLY A 121 -3.78 7.91 -21.35
N VAL A 122 -4.39 7.15 -20.41
CA VAL A 122 -4.20 7.30 -18.98
C VAL A 122 -3.34 6.17 -18.45
N SER A 123 -2.23 6.51 -17.81
CA SER A 123 -1.40 5.57 -17.05
C SER A 123 -1.76 5.69 -15.56
N ILE A 124 -1.86 4.57 -14.85
CA ILE A 124 -2.15 4.56 -13.42
C ILE A 124 -0.96 4.02 -12.66
N ARG A 125 -0.53 4.80 -11.68
CA ARG A 125 0.43 4.40 -10.67
C ARG A 125 -0.29 4.21 -9.34
N LEU A 126 -0.39 2.95 -8.88
CA LEU A 126 -0.93 2.65 -7.57
C LEU A 126 0.17 2.76 -6.50
N VAL A 127 -0.15 3.49 -5.45
CA VAL A 127 0.66 3.58 -4.23
C VAL A 127 -0.21 3.05 -3.09
N SER A 128 0.27 2.06 -2.37
CA SER A 128 -0.51 1.44 -1.30
C SER A 128 0.06 1.78 0.07
N ASN A 129 -0.83 1.93 1.05
CA ASN A 129 -0.52 2.04 2.47
C ASN A 129 -1.31 1.00 3.26
N ILE A 130 -0.79 0.59 4.41
CA ILE A 130 -1.52 -0.30 5.32
C ILE A 130 -2.49 0.53 6.17
N TRP A 131 -2.06 1.69 6.64
CA TRP A 131 -2.83 2.60 7.50
C TRP A 131 -2.99 3.97 6.86
N ALA A 132 -4.16 4.58 7.01
CA ALA A 132 -4.42 5.94 6.51
C ALA A 132 -3.43 6.97 7.07
N GLU A 133 -2.97 6.78 8.30
CA GLU A 133 -2.03 7.66 9.01
C GLU A 133 -0.57 7.52 8.54
N SER A 134 -0.21 6.39 7.94
CA SER A 134 1.13 6.16 7.36
C SER A 134 1.35 6.83 6.01
N ALA A 135 0.39 7.61 5.55
CA ALA A 135 0.50 8.37 4.32
C ALA A 135 1.58 9.44 4.46
N GLY A 136 2.81 9.10 4.04
CA GLY A 136 3.81 10.12 3.76
C GLY A 136 3.23 11.14 2.77
N ARG A 137 3.76 12.37 2.77
CA ARG A 137 3.35 13.48 1.88
C ARG A 137 3.70 13.21 0.41
N GLU A 138 3.32 12.05 -0.14
CA GLU A 138 3.39 11.84 -1.57
C GLU A 138 2.29 12.65 -2.24
N ASN A 139 2.66 13.43 -3.22
CA ASN A 139 1.68 14.13 -4.07
C ASN A 139 0.89 13.10 -4.87
N VAL A 140 -0.32 12.78 -4.43
CA VAL A 140 -1.26 11.89 -5.13
C VAL A 140 -2.36 12.69 -5.79
N ASP A 141 -2.85 12.20 -6.92
CA ASP A 141 -3.96 12.81 -7.66
C ASP A 141 -5.31 12.37 -7.10
N VAL A 142 -5.41 11.09 -6.70
CA VAL A 142 -6.62 10.48 -6.12
C VAL A 142 -6.22 9.67 -4.90
N GLU A 143 -6.95 9.79 -3.82
CA GLU A 143 -6.77 8.96 -2.64
C GLU A 143 -8.07 8.24 -2.28
N LEU A 144 -7.96 6.93 -2.09
CA LEU A 144 -9.01 6.10 -1.50
C LEU A 144 -8.67 5.84 -0.05
N ARG A 145 -9.64 6.00 0.84
CA ARG A 145 -9.54 5.60 2.25
C ARG A 145 -10.68 4.66 2.63
N LEU A 146 -10.40 3.76 3.53
CA LEU A 146 -11.39 2.91 4.17
C LEU A 146 -11.47 3.30 5.66
N GLY A 147 -12.65 3.62 6.14
CA GLY A 147 -12.87 4.05 7.53
C GLY A 147 -14.22 4.70 7.75
N ASN A 148 -14.36 5.45 8.84
CA ASN A 148 -15.64 6.05 9.29
C ASN A 148 -15.87 7.47 8.75
N GLY A 149 -14.91 8.07 8.02
CA GLY A 149 -15.04 9.45 7.53
C GLY A 149 -14.73 10.52 8.57
N GLU A 150 -13.90 10.22 9.56
CA GLU A 150 -13.53 11.14 10.65
C GLU A 150 -12.20 11.88 10.41
N TRP A 151 -11.84 12.11 9.15
CA TRP A 151 -10.60 12.81 8.78
C TRP A 151 -10.82 14.32 8.67
N ASN A 152 -9.83 15.09 9.14
CA ASN A 152 -9.87 16.55 9.16
C ASN A 152 -8.90 17.20 8.14
N ASP A 153 -8.40 16.42 7.19
CA ASP A 153 -7.31 16.84 6.29
C ASP A 153 -7.76 17.20 4.86
N GLY A 154 -9.06 17.35 4.66
CA GLY A 154 -9.61 17.81 3.39
C GLY A 154 -11.04 17.29 3.10
N PRO A 155 -11.65 17.75 1.99
CA PRO A 155 -12.95 17.26 1.59
C PRO A 155 -12.86 15.81 1.10
N PHE A 156 -13.88 15.03 1.44
CA PHE A 156 -14.02 13.65 1.01
C PHE A 156 -15.46 13.31 0.63
N SER A 157 -15.65 12.28 -0.17
CA SER A 157 -16.97 11.77 -0.55
C SER A 157 -17.04 10.25 -0.35
N LYS A 158 -18.10 9.80 0.29
CA LYS A 158 -18.40 8.37 0.44
C LYS A 158 -18.74 7.77 -0.92
N ILE A 159 -18.17 6.61 -1.25
CA ILE A 159 -18.38 5.92 -2.53
C ILE A 159 -18.88 4.48 -2.39
N SER A 160 -18.97 3.96 -1.17
CA SER A 160 -19.50 2.60 -0.94
C SER A 160 -20.29 2.50 0.35
N ASP A 161 -21.17 1.50 0.42
CA ASP A 161 -21.66 0.93 1.67
C ASP A 161 -21.03 -0.45 1.82
N GLU A 162 -20.43 -0.70 3.01
CA GLU A 162 -19.70 -1.93 3.23
C GLU A 162 -20.46 -2.89 4.12
N ARG A 163 -20.21 -4.17 3.85
CA ARG A 163 -20.70 -5.30 4.65
C ARG A 163 -19.55 -6.23 4.95
N ILE A 164 -19.63 -6.92 6.06
CA ILE A 164 -18.67 -7.95 6.48
C ILE A 164 -19.30 -9.33 6.43
N VAL A 165 -18.47 -10.31 6.13
CA VAL A 165 -18.84 -11.72 6.09
C VAL A 165 -17.74 -12.58 6.72
N PRO A 166 -18.09 -13.67 7.41
CA PRO A 166 -17.13 -14.69 7.81
C PRO A 166 -16.74 -15.53 6.60
N VAL A 167 -15.46 -15.86 6.52
CA VAL A 167 -14.90 -16.72 5.47
C VAL A 167 -14.13 -17.89 6.08
N ALA A 168 -14.14 -19.01 5.37
CA ALA A 168 -13.42 -20.23 5.67
C ALA A 168 -12.76 -20.80 4.42
N ALA A 169 -11.90 -21.81 4.57
CA ALA A 169 -11.37 -22.57 3.44
C ALA A 169 -12.50 -23.15 2.59
N GLY A 170 -12.42 -22.96 1.29
CA GLY A 170 -13.40 -23.45 0.32
C GLY A 170 -13.42 -24.98 0.30
N SER A 171 -14.61 -25.58 0.46
CA SER A 171 -14.84 -27.01 0.28
C SER A 171 -16.23 -27.23 -0.28
N ARG A 172 -16.37 -28.14 -1.26
CA ARG A 172 -17.66 -28.44 -1.90
C ARG A 172 -18.60 -29.26 -1.01
N ASP A 173 -18.04 -30.01 -0.06
CA ASP A 173 -18.79 -31.00 0.72
C ASP A 173 -18.91 -30.63 2.21
N ARG A 174 -18.57 -29.40 2.60
CA ARG A 174 -18.52 -29.00 4.00
C ARG A 174 -19.84 -28.34 4.42
N LYS A 175 -20.46 -28.87 5.49
CA LYS A 175 -21.49 -28.11 6.22
C LYS A 175 -20.83 -26.92 6.92
N TRP A 176 -21.31 -25.74 6.64
CA TRP A 176 -20.78 -24.52 7.24
C TRP A 176 -21.22 -24.43 8.70
N PRO A 177 -20.38 -23.89 9.59
CA PRO A 177 -20.73 -23.70 11.00
C PRO A 177 -21.85 -22.66 11.13
N SER A 178 -22.71 -22.84 12.15
CA SER A 178 -23.65 -21.79 12.58
C SER A 178 -22.89 -20.58 13.17
N THR A 179 -23.60 -19.46 13.36
CA THR A 179 -23.03 -18.29 14.01
C THR A 179 -22.47 -18.60 15.39
N GLU A 180 -23.19 -19.41 16.19
CA GLU A 180 -22.75 -19.85 17.52
C GLU A 180 -21.52 -20.77 17.44
N GLU A 181 -21.48 -21.66 16.45
CA GLU A 181 -20.31 -22.52 16.26
C GLU A 181 -19.05 -21.74 15.86
N LEU A 182 -19.19 -20.60 15.17
CA LEU A 182 -18.07 -19.73 14.82
C LEU A 182 -17.36 -19.11 16.05
N LEU A 183 -18.05 -18.97 17.19
CA LEU A 183 -17.46 -18.42 18.42
C LEU A 183 -16.28 -19.24 18.93
N VAL A 184 -16.32 -20.56 18.74
CA VAL A 184 -15.31 -21.49 19.27
C VAL A 184 -14.32 -21.97 18.19
N LYS A 185 -14.46 -21.49 16.96
CA LYS A 185 -13.53 -21.83 15.88
C LYS A 185 -12.26 -21.00 15.95
N PRO A 186 -11.13 -21.48 15.40
CA PRO A 186 -9.90 -20.71 15.27
C PRO A 186 -10.14 -19.43 14.47
N GLN A 187 -9.89 -18.26 15.09
CA GLN A 187 -10.16 -16.95 14.50
C GLN A 187 -8.86 -16.27 14.10
N ILE A 188 -8.85 -15.65 12.93
CA ILE A 188 -7.78 -14.81 12.45
C ILE A 188 -8.18 -13.36 12.72
N GLN A 189 -7.32 -12.61 13.41
CA GLN A 189 -7.49 -11.20 13.69
C GLN A 189 -6.73 -10.36 12.66
N ILE A 190 -7.36 -9.26 12.24
CA ILE A 190 -6.73 -8.30 11.32
C ILE A 190 -6.51 -7.01 12.08
N LEU A 191 -5.24 -6.58 12.20
CA LEU A 191 -4.86 -5.34 12.88
C LEU A 191 -5.56 -4.14 12.19
N GLY A 192 -6.02 -3.17 13.01
CA GLY A 192 -6.82 -2.04 12.52
C GLY A 192 -8.30 -2.35 12.29
N PHE A 193 -8.66 -3.64 12.27
CA PHE A 193 -10.03 -4.14 12.15
C PHE A 193 -10.31 -5.22 13.20
N GLN A 194 -9.77 -5.04 14.40
CA GLN A 194 -9.85 -6.03 15.49
C GLN A 194 -11.26 -6.22 16.02
N ASP A 195 -12.15 -5.29 15.76
CA ASP A 195 -13.55 -5.32 16.18
C ASP A 195 -14.49 -6.03 15.18
N MET A 196 -14.01 -6.52 14.04
CA MET A 196 -14.84 -7.14 13.00
C MET A 196 -15.60 -8.37 13.51
N TRP A 197 -14.94 -9.23 14.30
CA TRP A 197 -15.60 -10.36 14.93
C TRP A 197 -16.67 -9.92 15.92
N HIS A 198 -16.36 -8.92 16.76
CA HIS A 198 -17.33 -8.33 17.70
C HIS A 198 -18.54 -7.75 16.96
N ARG A 199 -18.32 -6.95 15.93
CA ARG A 199 -19.40 -6.37 15.09
C ARG A 199 -20.24 -7.46 14.44
N TYR A 200 -19.60 -8.50 13.92
CA TYR A 200 -20.31 -9.61 13.30
C TYR A 200 -21.26 -10.29 14.29
N PHE A 201 -20.76 -10.71 15.45
CA PHE A 201 -21.59 -11.40 16.45
C PHE A 201 -22.65 -10.52 17.10
N SER A 202 -22.31 -9.27 17.35
CA SER A 202 -23.26 -8.27 17.92
C SER A 202 -24.48 -8.06 17.04
N ALA A 203 -24.35 -8.15 15.71
CA ALA A 203 -25.47 -8.02 14.77
C ALA A 203 -26.51 -9.17 14.94
N PHE A 204 -26.12 -10.29 15.51
CA PHE A 204 -27.01 -11.41 15.84
C PHE A 204 -27.39 -11.49 17.31
N GLY A 205 -27.07 -10.45 18.10
CA GLY A 205 -27.35 -10.41 19.55
C GLY A 205 -26.48 -11.41 20.34
N THR A 206 -25.38 -11.89 19.78
CA THR A 206 -24.49 -12.85 20.38
C THR A 206 -23.36 -12.14 21.11
N GLU A 207 -23.19 -12.41 22.41
CA GLU A 207 -22.06 -11.87 23.16
C GLU A 207 -20.76 -12.50 22.67
N TYR A 208 -19.79 -11.64 22.33
CA TYR A 208 -18.50 -12.06 21.81
C TYR A 208 -17.42 -11.92 22.87
N SER A 209 -16.81 -13.04 23.19
CA SER A 209 -15.53 -13.07 23.91
C SER A 209 -14.47 -13.62 22.95
N PRO A 210 -13.33 -12.94 22.75
CA PRO A 210 -12.32 -13.38 21.82
C PRO A 210 -11.89 -14.83 22.13
N ALA A 211 -12.10 -15.75 21.18
CA ALA A 211 -11.45 -17.05 21.21
C ALA A 211 -9.93 -16.87 21.09
N ALA A 212 -9.15 -17.83 21.52
CA ALA A 212 -7.71 -17.79 21.31
C ALA A 212 -7.42 -17.55 19.82
N SER A 213 -6.88 -16.39 19.48
CA SER A 213 -6.49 -16.06 18.11
C SER A 213 -5.34 -16.96 17.69
N CYS A 214 -5.50 -17.70 16.57
CA CYS A 214 -4.40 -18.49 16.02
C CYS A 214 -3.38 -17.61 15.30
N PHE A 215 -3.87 -16.56 14.64
CA PHE A 215 -3.08 -15.65 13.82
C PHE A 215 -3.59 -14.23 13.99
N THR A 216 -2.64 -13.28 14.06
CA THR A 216 -2.90 -11.86 13.94
C THR A 216 -2.09 -11.33 12.78
N VAL A 217 -2.74 -10.72 11.80
CA VAL A 217 -2.12 -10.21 10.57
C VAL A 217 -2.45 -8.73 10.39
N ASP A 218 -1.67 -8.04 9.60
CA ASP A 218 -1.84 -6.60 9.34
C ASP A 218 -2.63 -6.29 8.06
N THR A 219 -2.88 -7.31 7.22
CA THR A 219 -3.61 -7.14 5.97
C THR A 219 -4.69 -8.21 5.78
N THR A 220 -5.81 -7.83 5.16
CA THR A 220 -6.85 -8.80 4.75
C THR A 220 -6.31 -9.80 3.71
N ILE A 221 -5.27 -9.45 2.94
CA ILE A 221 -4.65 -10.34 1.96
C ILE A 221 -4.06 -11.54 2.68
N ALA A 222 -3.24 -11.31 3.70
CA ALA A 222 -2.64 -12.38 4.51
C ALA A 222 -3.72 -13.24 5.20
N ALA A 223 -4.78 -12.60 5.73
CA ALA A 223 -5.90 -13.33 6.30
C ALA A 223 -6.58 -14.27 5.27
N VAL A 224 -6.84 -13.79 4.05
CA VAL A 224 -7.42 -14.59 2.97
C VAL A 224 -6.54 -15.77 2.60
N ASP A 225 -5.21 -15.57 2.52
CA ASP A 225 -4.28 -16.64 2.18
C ASP A 225 -4.20 -17.70 3.29
N ILE A 226 -4.15 -17.31 4.56
CA ILE A 226 -4.19 -18.24 5.70
C ILE A 226 -5.52 -19.02 5.74
N VAL A 227 -6.65 -18.33 5.50
CA VAL A 227 -7.96 -19.00 5.42
C VAL A 227 -7.99 -20.01 4.29
N ALA A 228 -7.47 -19.67 3.10
CA ALA A 228 -7.45 -20.57 1.94
C ALA A 228 -6.70 -21.88 2.20
N GLU A 229 -5.66 -21.83 3.04
CA GLU A 229 -4.86 -22.98 3.48
C GLU A 229 -5.44 -23.69 4.72
N GLY A 230 -6.65 -23.31 5.16
CA GLY A 230 -7.33 -23.96 6.28
C GLY A 230 -6.88 -23.52 7.67
N GLY A 231 -6.16 -22.41 7.78
CA GLY A 231 -5.63 -21.89 9.04
C GLY A 231 -6.66 -21.28 10.00
N GLY A 232 -7.95 -21.28 9.64
CA GLY A 232 -9.02 -20.76 10.50
C GLY A 232 -10.09 -19.99 9.73
N TYR A 233 -10.75 -19.09 10.45
CA TYR A 233 -11.84 -18.25 9.96
C TYR A 233 -11.47 -16.78 10.10
N ALA A 234 -11.89 -15.94 9.16
CA ALA A 234 -11.73 -14.49 9.25
C ALA A 234 -13.05 -13.78 8.94
N VAL A 235 -13.28 -12.61 9.53
CA VAL A 235 -14.34 -11.69 9.10
C VAL A 235 -13.69 -10.60 8.26
N ILE A 236 -14.17 -10.47 7.01
CA ILE A 236 -13.62 -9.53 6.03
C ILE A 236 -14.75 -8.80 5.28
N LEU A 237 -14.41 -7.74 4.55
CA LEU A 237 -15.40 -7.08 3.69
C LEU A 237 -15.96 -8.06 2.64
N GLU A 238 -17.28 -8.07 2.49
CA GLU A 238 -17.99 -8.93 1.54
C GLU A 238 -17.46 -8.76 0.10
N ARG A 239 -17.17 -7.52 -0.32
CA ARG A 239 -16.61 -7.24 -1.65
C ARG A 239 -15.24 -7.88 -1.86
N PHE A 240 -14.40 -7.96 -0.82
CA PHE A 240 -13.11 -8.64 -0.89
C PHE A 240 -13.29 -10.15 -0.98
N ALA A 241 -14.18 -10.72 -0.15
CA ALA A 241 -14.49 -12.15 -0.20
C ALA A 241 -15.00 -12.57 -1.58
N ARG A 242 -16.00 -11.87 -2.12
CA ARG A 242 -16.57 -12.17 -3.45
C ARG A 242 -15.54 -12.02 -4.56
N THR A 243 -14.68 -11.01 -4.49
CA THR A 243 -13.63 -10.81 -5.51
C THR A 243 -12.57 -11.89 -5.41
N ALA A 244 -12.13 -12.27 -4.21
CA ALA A 244 -11.16 -13.33 -3.99
C ALA A 244 -11.68 -14.70 -4.49
N ILE A 245 -12.94 -15.04 -4.21
CA ILE A 245 -13.61 -16.25 -4.72
C ILE A 245 -13.66 -16.23 -6.25
N LYS A 246 -14.07 -15.09 -6.85
CA LYS A 246 -14.11 -14.95 -8.32
C LYS A 246 -12.72 -15.07 -8.96
N ALA A 247 -11.69 -14.66 -8.25
CA ALA A 247 -10.29 -14.79 -8.68
C ALA A 247 -9.71 -16.20 -8.44
N GLY A 248 -10.49 -17.14 -7.96
CA GLY A 248 -10.08 -18.54 -7.76
C GLY A 248 -9.40 -18.83 -6.43
N ARG A 249 -9.45 -17.90 -5.46
CA ARG A 249 -8.98 -18.20 -4.09
C ARG A 249 -9.86 -19.27 -3.46
N SER A 250 -9.24 -20.25 -2.80
CA SER A 250 -9.93 -21.39 -2.18
C SER A 250 -10.57 -21.00 -0.84
N ILE A 251 -11.46 -20.01 -0.88
CA ILE A 251 -12.26 -19.58 0.28
C ILE A 251 -13.75 -19.62 -0.03
N ALA A 252 -14.58 -19.67 1.01
CA ALA A 252 -16.03 -19.58 0.91
C ALA A 252 -16.58 -18.64 1.99
N ILE A 253 -17.67 -17.94 1.67
CA ILE A 253 -18.47 -17.19 2.64
C ILE A 253 -19.30 -18.20 3.43
N VAL A 254 -19.25 -18.12 4.77
CA VAL A 254 -19.83 -19.14 5.66
C VAL A 254 -20.88 -18.58 6.63
N GLY A 255 -21.39 -17.39 6.37
CA GLY A 255 -22.44 -16.76 7.16
C GLY A 255 -23.04 -15.57 6.45
N ASP A 256 -24.06 -14.97 7.05
CA ASP A 256 -24.78 -13.83 6.50
C ASP A 256 -23.93 -12.56 6.48
N ALA A 257 -24.21 -11.66 5.54
CA ALA A 257 -23.52 -10.39 5.43
C ALA A 257 -24.12 -9.35 6.39
N VAL A 258 -23.26 -8.73 7.18
CA VAL A 258 -23.63 -7.71 8.19
C VAL A 258 -23.15 -6.33 7.72
N PRO A 259 -24.03 -5.30 7.67
CA PRO A 259 -23.61 -3.95 7.36
C PRO A 259 -22.70 -3.37 8.45
N ILE A 260 -21.75 -2.51 8.05
CA ILE A 260 -20.87 -1.79 8.96
C ILE A 260 -20.83 -0.29 8.63
N GLU A 261 -20.41 0.51 9.59
CA GLU A 261 -20.28 1.97 9.42
C GLU A 261 -19.10 2.36 8.53
N GLN A 262 -18.06 1.55 8.52
CA GLN A 262 -16.89 1.79 7.67
C GLN A 262 -17.26 1.70 6.20
N SER A 263 -16.69 2.61 5.42
CA SER A 263 -16.96 2.74 3.98
C SER A 263 -15.70 3.17 3.25
N HIS A 264 -15.68 2.99 1.93
CA HIS A 264 -14.64 3.63 1.12
C HIS A 264 -15.02 5.07 0.81
N PHE A 265 -14.02 5.92 0.86
CA PHE A 265 -14.13 7.34 0.58
C PHE A 265 -13.10 7.76 -0.45
N LEU A 266 -13.51 8.63 -1.36
CA LEU A 266 -12.62 9.41 -2.20
C LEU A 266 -12.24 10.67 -1.45
N VAL A 267 -10.94 10.91 -1.33
CA VAL A 267 -10.36 12.13 -0.78
C VAL A 267 -9.66 12.87 -1.92
N ASP A 268 -9.87 14.17 -1.99
CA ASP A 268 -9.17 14.98 -2.98
C ASP A 268 -7.66 14.96 -2.74
N GLY A 269 -6.92 14.55 -3.76
CA GLY A 269 -5.47 14.53 -3.71
C GLY A 269 -4.87 15.93 -3.67
N GLN A 270 -3.70 16.08 -3.08
CA GLN A 270 -3.03 17.39 -2.91
C GLN A 270 -2.39 17.95 -4.19
N ARG A 271 -2.39 17.18 -5.30
CA ARG A 271 -1.93 17.66 -6.61
C ARG A 271 -3.02 18.50 -7.27
N SER A 272 -2.95 19.81 -7.12
CA SER A 272 -4.03 20.70 -7.56
C SER A 272 -4.13 20.96 -9.06
N ASN A 273 -3.20 20.53 -9.92
CA ASN A 273 -3.17 20.97 -11.33
C ASN A 273 -2.83 19.94 -12.41
N ALA A 274 -2.53 18.69 -12.09
CA ALA A 274 -2.25 17.71 -13.11
C ALA A 274 -3.50 16.93 -13.50
N ASN A 275 -4.07 17.22 -14.66
CA ASN A 275 -5.03 16.38 -15.36
C ASN A 275 -6.45 16.25 -14.78
N SER A 276 -7.15 17.34 -14.67
CA SER A 276 -8.55 17.34 -14.23
C SER A 276 -9.44 16.34 -15.01
N ALA A 277 -9.25 16.14 -16.30
CA ALA A 277 -10.02 15.21 -17.11
C ALA A 277 -9.73 13.73 -16.80
N ALA A 278 -8.45 13.32 -16.76
CA ALA A 278 -8.08 11.94 -16.43
C ALA A 278 -8.47 11.58 -14.99
N LYS A 279 -8.30 12.53 -14.04
CA LYS A 279 -8.75 12.38 -12.65
C LYS A 279 -10.27 12.18 -12.59
N GLN A 280 -11.05 13.04 -13.26
CA GLN A 280 -12.52 12.95 -13.29
C GLN A 280 -13.01 11.61 -13.91
N MET A 281 -12.37 11.15 -15.00
CA MET A 281 -12.69 9.85 -15.60
C MET A 281 -12.44 8.72 -14.62
N PHE A 282 -11.32 8.74 -13.90
CA PHE A 282 -10.97 7.71 -12.94
C PHE A 282 -11.88 7.72 -11.71
N GLU A 283 -12.18 8.89 -11.17
CA GLU A 283 -13.12 9.03 -10.04
C GLU A 283 -14.53 8.58 -10.41
N THR A 284 -14.99 8.92 -11.62
CA THR A 284 -16.29 8.46 -12.12
C THR A 284 -16.34 6.94 -12.23
N TRP A 285 -15.29 6.34 -12.81
CA TRP A 285 -15.17 4.90 -12.89
C TRP A 285 -15.09 4.24 -11.51
N LEU A 286 -14.34 4.82 -10.55
CA LEU A 286 -14.30 4.32 -9.17
C LEU A 286 -15.71 4.30 -8.55
N LYS A 287 -16.45 5.40 -8.64
CA LYS A 287 -17.84 5.46 -8.13
C LYS A 287 -18.73 4.38 -8.73
N GLN A 288 -18.56 4.07 -10.03
CA GLN A 288 -19.34 3.01 -10.70
C GLN A 288 -18.99 1.61 -10.19
N ILE A 289 -17.70 1.29 -9.97
CA ILE A 289 -17.31 -0.05 -9.52
C ILE A 289 -17.51 -0.27 -8.01
N PHE A 290 -17.65 0.80 -7.24
CA PHE A 290 -17.93 0.74 -5.79
C PHE A 290 -19.43 0.78 -5.47
N ALA A 291 -20.26 1.27 -6.35
CA ALA A 291 -21.73 1.20 -6.24
C ALA A 291 -22.20 -0.25 -6.32
#